data_0c776455491ba6711cd79ff3af445122
#
_entry.id   0c776455491ba6711cd79ff3af445122
#
_cell.length_a   1.000
_cell.length_b   1.000
_cell.length_c   1.000
_cell.angle_alpha   90.00
_cell.angle_beta   90.00
_cell.angle_gamma   90.00
#
_symmetry.space_group_name_H-M   'P 1'
#
loop_
_entity.id
_entity.type
_entity.pdbx_description
1 polymer ?
#
loop_
_entity_poly.entity_id
_entity_poly.type
_entity_poly.pdbx_seq_one_letter_code
_entity_poly.pdbx_strand_id
1 'polypeptide(L)'
;CADEAFFYRIPTPMAIRDGQHILNEGGNYPLEKMIGKGGRKPKIVPMDPASDRVPPHSNEAETAVLGAMMLDKDAASEAIRTLTAEAFYRENHRLIFEAMLSLSENNQPIDLITLNEELRRSDALKKIGGSHYLAELSRRTPTAANIKHHARIVFEKALKRRMISAAMQILGGCYSETTDAFEEL
;
A
#
# COMPACT_ATOMS: atom_id res chain seq x y z
N CYS A 1 34.42 -8.15 -1.07
CA CYS A 1 34.81 -9.25 -0.21
C CYS A 1 33.74 -9.38 0.85
N ALA A 2 33.20 -10.55 1.04
CA ALA A 2 32.29 -11.07 2.06
C ALA A 2 30.82 -10.66 1.93
N ASP A 3 30.09 -11.56 1.28
CA ASP A 3 28.67 -11.76 1.36
C ASP A 3 28.26 -12.05 2.81
N GLU A 4 27.44 -11.18 3.40
CA GLU A 4 26.65 -11.56 4.57
C GLU A 4 25.23 -11.88 4.12
N ALA A 5 25.00 -13.15 3.81
CA ALA A 5 23.68 -13.74 3.69
C ALA A 5 22.98 -13.68 5.07
N PHE A 6 21.98 -12.82 5.18
CA PHE A 6 21.13 -12.72 6.36
C PHE A 6 20.18 -13.93 6.39
N PHE A 7 20.67 -15.04 6.94
CA PHE A 7 19.83 -16.20 7.24
C PHE A 7 18.89 -15.85 8.41
N TYR A 8 17.62 -15.69 8.11
CA TYR A 8 16.57 -15.70 9.13
C TYR A 8 16.51 -17.12 9.73
N ARG A 9 17.16 -17.30 10.87
CA ARG A 9 17.06 -18.52 11.65
C ARG A 9 15.72 -18.53 12.35
N ILE A 10 14.76 -19.31 11.81
CA ILE A 10 13.51 -19.60 12.51
C ILE A 10 13.87 -20.30 13.81
N PRO A 11 13.49 -19.78 14.99
CA PRO A 11 13.76 -20.47 16.25
C PRO A 11 12.92 -21.75 16.28
N THR A 12 13.58 -22.89 16.28
CA THR A 12 12.99 -24.20 16.55
C THR A 12 12.33 -24.14 17.94
N PRO A 13 11.05 -24.43 18.12
CA PRO A 13 10.46 -24.52 19.45
C PRO A 13 11.04 -25.72 20.18
N MET A 14 11.96 -25.47 21.10
CA MET A 14 12.44 -26.47 22.07
C MET A 14 11.32 -26.70 23.09
N ALA A 15 10.56 -27.76 22.94
CA ALA A 15 9.74 -28.28 24.03
C ALA A 15 10.58 -29.31 24.81
N ILE A 16 11.16 -28.89 25.93
CA ILE A 16 11.73 -29.79 26.93
C ILE A 16 10.64 -30.05 27.97
N ARG A 17 10.13 -31.25 28.00
CA ARG A 17 9.41 -31.77 29.14
C ARG A 17 10.04 -33.13 29.51
N ASP A 18 10.57 -33.22 30.72
CA ASP A 18 11.08 -34.46 31.34
C ASP A 18 12.28 -35.16 30.65
N GLY A 19 13.25 -34.40 30.17
CA GLY A 19 14.61 -34.92 29.91
C GLY A 19 14.76 -35.96 28.79
N GLN A 20 13.79 -36.17 27.92
CA GLN A 20 13.92 -37.10 26.79
C GLN A 20 13.61 -36.40 25.45
N HIS A 21 14.58 -36.46 24.55
CA HIS A 21 14.42 -36.09 23.14
C HIS A 21 13.51 -37.12 22.44
N ILE A 22 12.35 -36.67 21.99
CA ILE A 22 11.51 -37.49 21.10
C ILE A 22 11.79 -37.04 19.66
N LEU A 23 12.84 -37.60 19.08
CA LEU A 23 13.01 -37.67 17.63
C LEU A 23 12.42 -38.98 17.14
N ASN A 24 11.32 -38.98 16.42
CA ASN A 24 10.90 -40.11 15.63
C ASN A 24 11.80 -40.22 14.37
N GLU A 25 12.38 -41.38 14.17
CA GLU A 25 13.14 -41.72 12.96
C GLU A 25 12.22 -41.70 11.73
N GLY A 26 12.06 -40.54 11.12
CA GLY A 26 11.19 -40.39 9.93
C GLY A 26 10.71 -38.98 9.65
N GLY A 27 11.08 -37.97 10.44
CA GLY A 27 10.83 -36.54 10.13
C GLY A 27 9.37 -36.08 10.00
N ASN A 28 8.41 -36.96 10.33
CA ASN A 28 7.00 -36.66 10.23
C ASN A 28 6.48 -36.24 11.61
N TYR A 29 6.24 -34.95 11.81
CA TYR A 29 5.53 -34.45 12.99
C TYR A 29 4.07 -34.87 12.88
N PRO A 30 3.49 -35.65 13.84
CA PRO A 30 2.07 -35.94 13.82
C PRO A 30 1.30 -34.65 14.15
N LEU A 31 0.74 -34.01 13.12
CA LEU A 31 -0.10 -32.81 13.22
C LEU A 31 -1.26 -32.96 14.22
N GLU A 32 -1.67 -34.20 14.50
CA GLU A 32 -2.75 -34.50 15.44
C GLU A 32 -2.45 -34.19 16.91
N LYS A 33 -1.17 -34.05 17.31
CA LYS A 33 -0.81 -33.72 18.70
C LYS A 33 -0.70 -32.23 18.99
N MET A 34 -0.68 -31.38 17.96
CA MET A 34 -0.65 -29.92 18.11
C MET A 34 -2.06 -29.30 18.23
N ILE A 35 -3.11 -30.07 17.92
CA ILE A 35 -4.48 -29.61 18.06
C ILE A 35 -4.96 -30.11 19.44
N GLY A 36 -4.89 -29.25 20.47
CA GLY A 36 -5.45 -29.53 21.78
C GLY A 36 -6.93 -29.91 21.65
N LYS A 37 -7.35 -30.96 22.34
CA LYS A 37 -8.76 -31.43 22.41
C LYS A 37 -9.61 -30.25 22.89
N GLY A 38 -10.25 -29.51 21.98
CA GLY A 38 -11.12 -28.35 22.28
C GLY A 38 -10.93 -27.15 21.36
N GLY A 39 -9.97 -27.15 20.44
CA GLY A 39 -9.81 -26.06 19.46
C GLY A 39 -11.01 -26.05 18.50
N ARG A 40 -11.76 -24.93 18.49
CA ARG A 40 -12.71 -24.65 17.40
C ARG A 40 -11.94 -24.79 16.10
N LYS A 41 -12.32 -25.73 15.23
CA LYS A 41 -11.78 -25.84 13.89
C LYS A 41 -11.83 -24.44 13.27
N PRO A 42 -10.73 -23.92 12.69
CA PRO A 42 -10.79 -22.65 12.01
C PRO A 42 -11.91 -22.75 10.98
N LYS A 43 -12.88 -21.86 11.10
CA LYS A 43 -13.99 -21.77 10.15
C LYS A 43 -13.34 -21.25 8.87
N ILE A 44 -13.06 -22.16 7.93
CA ILE A 44 -12.64 -21.75 6.58
C ILE A 44 -13.86 -21.02 6.02
N VAL A 45 -13.84 -19.70 6.14
CA VAL A 45 -14.80 -18.86 5.43
C VAL A 45 -14.38 -18.96 3.97
N PRO A 46 -15.22 -19.49 3.06
CA PRO A 46 -14.90 -19.44 1.65
C PRO A 46 -14.64 -17.98 1.31
N MET A 47 -13.42 -17.65 0.94
CA MET A 47 -13.10 -16.32 0.48
C MET A 47 -13.64 -16.26 -0.94
N ASP A 48 -14.82 -15.64 -1.11
CA ASP A 48 -15.38 -15.35 -2.41
C ASP A 48 -14.44 -14.33 -3.09
N PRO A 49 -13.64 -14.74 -4.08
CA PRO A 49 -12.71 -13.84 -4.77
C PRO A 49 -13.44 -12.78 -5.59
N ALA A 50 -14.72 -12.95 -5.83
CA ALA A 50 -15.59 -12.05 -6.58
C ALA A 50 -16.44 -11.15 -5.67
N SER A 51 -16.05 -10.94 -4.40
CA SER A 51 -16.80 -9.97 -3.60
C SER A 51 -16.60 -8.58 -4.20
N ASP A 52 -17.69 -7.94 -4.52
CA ASP A 52 -17.88 -6.55 -5.03
C ASP A 52 -17.35 -5.49 -4.02
N ARG A 53 -16.20 -5.77 -3.38
CA ARG A 53 -15.62 -4.89 -2.36
C ARG A 53 -14.81 -3.82 -3.04
N VAL A 54 -15.24 -2.58 -2.87
CA VAL A 54 -14.47 -1.42 -3.31
C VAL A 54 -13.13 -1.38 -2.57
N PRO A 55 -11.99 -1.25 -3.29
CA PRO A 55 -10.68 -1.17 -2.67
C PRO A 55 -10.59 -0.06 -1.61
N PRO A 56 -9.85 -0.23 -0.52
CA PRO A 56 -9.70 0.79 0.52
C PRO A 56 -9.18 2.11 -0.03
N HIS A 57 -9.92 3.21 0.14
CA HIS A 57 -9.55 4.57 -0.29
C HIS A 57 -10.22 5.62 0.59
N SER A 58 -9.82 6.89 0.44
CA SER A 58 -10.51 8.07 0.97
C SER A 58 -10.32 9.24 0.02
N ASN A 59 -11.34 9.51 -0.78
CA ASN A 59 -11.34 10.63 -1.72
C ASN A 59 -11.17 11.99 -1.02
N GLU A 60 -11.72 12.14 0.17
CA GLU A 60 -11.64 13.35 0.99
C GLU A 60 -10.20 13.60 1.42
N ALA A 61 -9.49 12.56 1.91
CA ALA A 61 -8.10 12.70 2.32
C ALA A 61 -7.18 12.98 1.13
N GLU A 62 -7.41 12.32 -0.02
CA GLU A 62 -6.65 12.59 -1.25
C GLU A 62 -6.85 14.03 -1.72
N THR A 63 -8.10 14.51 -1.76
CA THR A 63 -8.43 15.90 -2.10
C THR A 63 -7.74 16.88 -1.15
N ALA A 64 -7.81 16.62 0.16
CA ALA A 64 -7.19 17.47 1.16
C ALA A 64 -5.66 17.53 1.05
N VAL A 65 -5.01 16.41 0.73
CA VAL A 65 -3.54 16.38 0.49
C VAL A 65 -3.18 17.25 -0.72
N LEU A 66 -3.81 17.01 -1.87
CA LEU A 66 -3.49 17.74 -3.11
C LEU A 66 -3.80 19.25 -2.96
N GLY A 67 -4.92 19.59 -2.32
CA GLY A 67 -5.25 20.98 -2.05
C GLY A 67 -4.27 21.66 -1.10
N ALA A 68 -3.82 20.96 -0.04
CA ALA A 68 -2.85 21.48 0.90
C ALA A 68 -1.47 21.73 0.25
N MET A 69 -1.05 20.88 -0.67
CA MET A 69 0.19 21.04 -1.43
C MET A 69 0.20 22.28 -2.32
N MET A 70 -0.97 22.71 -2.82
CA MET A 70 -1.11 23.97 -3.57
C MET A 70 -1.13 25.22 -2.69
N LEU A 71 -1.44 25.07 -1.39
CA LEU A 71 -1.55 26.19 -0.46
C LEU A 71 -0.25 26.50 0.28
N ASP A 72 0.55 25.48 0.55
CA ASP A 72 1.71 25.59 1.44
C ASP A 72 2.86 24.71 0.96
N LYS A 73 4.05 25.31 0.81
CA LYS A 73 5.28 24.64 0.38
C LYS A 73 5.76 23.61 1.38
N ASP A 74 5.61 23.84 2.68
CA ASP A 74 6.00 22.88 3.71
C ASP A 74 5.06 21.67 3.71
N ALA A 75 3.76 21.89 3.46
CA ALA A 75 2.81 20.81 3.26
C ALA A 75 3.12 20.00 2.01
N ALA A 76 3.53 20.63 0.90
CA ALA A 76 3.96 19.93 -0.31
C ALA A 76 5.19 19.05 -0.02
N SER A 77 6.19 19.58 0.67
CA SER A 77 7.40 18.85 1.05
C SER A 77 7.08 17.64 1.95
N GLU A 78 6.17 17.80 2.91
CA GLU A 78 5.73 16.72 3.80
C GLU A 78 4.98 15.62 3.04
N ALA A 79 4.09 15.99 2.12
CA ALA A 79 3.35 15.04 1.30
C ALA A 79 4.27 14.24 0.38
N ILE A 80 5.22 14.91 -0.31
CA ILE A 80 6.20 14.28 -1.21
C ILE A 80 7.10 13.29 -0.45
N ARG A 81 7.48 13.64 0.78
CA ARG A 81 8.29 12.74 1.62
C ARG A 81 7.53 11.49 2.07
N THR A 82 6.22 11.58 2.20
CA THR A 82 5.38 10.53 2.81
C THR A 82 4.70 9.65 1.78
N LEU A 83 4.36 10.19 0.61
CA LEU A 83 3.51 9.55 -0.39
C LEU A 83 4.23 9.36 -1.71
N THR A 84 3.78 8.36 -2.47
CA THR A 84 4.10 8.17 -3.89
C THR A 84 2.83 8.31 -4.72
N ALA A 85 2.95 8.46 -6.03
CA ALA A 85 1.80 8.62 -6.92
C ALA A 85 0.82 7.43 -6.83
N GLU A 86 1.35 6.20 -6.69
CA GLU A 86 0.56 4.97 -6.56
C GLU A 86 -0.24 4.89 -5.24
N ALA A 87 0.07 5.78 -4.27
CA ALA A 87 -0.70 5.86 -3.04
C ALA A 87 -2.11 6.41 -3.27
N PHE A 88 -2.33 7.14 -4.35
CA PHE A 88 -3.63 7.68 -4.71
C PHE A 88 -4.49 6.62 -5.39
N TYR A 89 -5.76 6.54 -5.00
CA TYR A 89 -6.73 5.60 -5.58
C TYR A 89 -7.28 6.10 -6.91
N ARG A 90 -7.58 7.41 -6.98
CA ARG A 90 -8.12 8.03 -8.18
C ARG A 90 -7.01 8.32 -9.18
N GLU A 91 -7.20 7.90 -10.43
CA GLU A 91 -6.27 8.14 -11.51
C GLU A 91 -5.98 9.63 -11.74
N ASN A 92 -7.00 10.48 -11.67
CA ASN A 92 -6.82 11.92 -11.80
C ASN A 92 -5.98 12.53 -10.65
N HIS A 93 -6.13 12.02 -9.41
CA HIS A 93 -5.30 12.45 -8.27
C HIS A 93 -3.85 11.99 -8.43
N ARG A 94 -3.62 10.79 -8.97
CA ARG A 94 -2.30 10.28 -9.27
C ARG A 94 -1.57 11.17 -10.28
N LEU A 95 -2.23 11.49 -11.40
CA LEU A 95 -1.68 12.38 -12.43
C LEU A 95 -1.36 13.79 -11.90
N ILE A 96 -2.23 14.33 -11.03
CA ILE A 96 -1.99 15.62 -10.38
C ILE A 96 -0.77 15.55 -9.47
N PHE A 97 -0.64 14.51 -8.66
CA PHE A 97 0.50 14.34 -7.78
C PHE A 97 1.81 14.13 -8.54
N GLU A 98 1.82 13.38 -9.64
CA GLU A 98 2.96 13.24 -10.56
C GLU A 98 3.41 14.58 -11.12
N ALA A 99 2.48 15.43 -11.55
CA ALA A 99 2.79 16.78 -11.99
C ALA A 99 3.36 17.66 -10.87
N MET A 100 2.85 17.54 -9.65
CA MET A 100 3.41 18.24 -8.48
C MET A 100 4.82 17.77 -8.13
N LEU A 101 5.11 16.47 -8.26
CA LEU A 101 6.47 15.93 -8.11
C LEU A 101 7.42 16.53 -9.15
N SER A 102 7.03 16.55 -10.43
CA SER A 102 7.82 17.15 -11.51
C SER A 102 8.14 18.63 -11.25
N LEU A 103 7.15 19.41 -10.79
CA LEU A 103 7.37 20.82 -10.42
C LEU A 103 8.37 20.94 -9.25
N SER A 104 8.22 20.11 -8.23
CA SER A 104 9.11 20.10 -7.08
C SER A 104 10.56 19.75 -7.44
N GLU A 105 10.76 18.73 -8.27
CA GLU A 105 12.08 18.31 -8.78
C GLU A 105 12.77 19.41 -9.59
N ASN A 106 12.00 20.20 -10.33
CA ASN A 106 12.47 21.35 -11.09
C ASN A 106 12.58 22.64 -10.25
N ASN A 107 12.39 22.57 -8.93
CA ASN A 107 12.37 23.70 -8.00
C ASN A 107 11.36 24.81 -8.41
N GLN A 108 10.26 24.42 -9.04
CA GLN A 108 9.17 25.32 -9.39
C GLN A 108 8.10 25.36 -8.29
N PRO A 109 7.41 26.50 -8.11
CA PRO A 109 6.31 26.57 -7.13
C PRO A 109 5.16 25.65 -7.55
N ILE A 110 4.49 25.08 -6.55
CA ILE A 110 3.30 24.24 -6.75
C ILE A 110 2.08 25.12 -6.50
N ASP A 111 1.56 25.73 -7.54
CA ASP A 111 0.34 26.56 -7.51
C ASP A 111 -0.58 26.20 -8.69
N LEU A 112 -1.76 26.81 -8.71
CA LEU A 112 -2.77 26.54 -9.74
C LEU A 112 -2.27 26.82 -11.16
N ILE A 113 -1.42 27.83 -11.33
CA ILE A 113 -0.93 28.27 -12.66
C ILE A 113 0.13 27.30 -13.16
N THR A 114 1.17 27.07 -12.37
CA THR A 114 2.29 26.17 -12.72
C THR A 114 1.83 24.74 -12.93
N LEU A 115 0.92 24.25 -12.05
CA LEU A 115 0.36 22.92 -12.16
C LEU A 115 -0.51 22.76 -13.42
N ASN A 116 -1.28 23.78 -13.80
CA ASN A 116 -2.08 23.75 -15.02
C ASN A 116 -1.19 23.67 -16.28
N GLU A 117 -0.08 24.42 -16.32
CA GLU A 117 0.88 24.38 -17.42
C GLU A 117 1.60 23.03 -17.49
N GLU A 118 2.02 22.46 -16.36
CA GLU A 118 2.68 21.15 -16.30
C GLU A 118 1.74 20.03 -16.79
N LEU A 119 0.48 20.03 -16.35
CA LEU A 119 -0.52 19.07 -16.80
C LEU A 119 -0.92 19.25 -18.26
N ARG A 120 -0.82 20.47 -18.81
CA ARG A 120 -0.99 20.73 -20.23
C ARG A 120 0.17 20.15 -21.04
N ARG A 121 1.40 20.35 -20.56
CA ARG A 121 2.63 19.86 -21.19
C ARG A 121 2.66 18.32 -21.25
N SER A 122 2.17 17.65 -20.22
CA SER A 122 2.09 16.19 -20.15
C SER A 122 0.82 15.59 -20.80
N ASP A 123 -0.02 16.41 -21.46
CA ASP A 123 -1.33 16.02 -22.03
C ASP A 123 -2.29 15.34 -21.02
N ALA A 124 -2.07 15.60 -19.74
CA ALA A 124 -2.87 15.04 -18.64
C ALA A 124 -4.06 15.94 -18.25
N LEU A 125 -4.04 17.23 -18.61
CA LEU A 125 -5.05 18.20 -18.18
C LEU A 125 -6.48 17.78 -18.47
N LYS A 126 -6.73 17.21 -19.65
CA LYS A 126 -8.08 16.73 -20.03
C LYS A 126 -8.49 15.50 -19.21
N LYS A 127 -7.53 14.61 -18.91
CA LYS A 127 -7.79 13.36 -18.17
C LYS A 127 -8.19 13.62 -16.72
N ILE A 128 -7.67 14.69 -16.11
CA ILE A 128 -8.00 15.06 -14.73
C ILE A 128 -9.34 15.79 -14.58
N GLY A 129 -9.96 16.22 -15.67
CA GLY A 129 -11.19 17.03 -15.65
C GLY A 129 -10.96 18.53 -15.91
N GLY A 130 -9.79 18.89 -16.45
CA GLY A 130 -9.44 20.27 -16.82
C GLY A 130 -9.10 21.20 -15.66
N SER A 131 -8.80 22.45 -15.98
CA SER A 131 -8.44 23.49 -14.97
C SER A 131 -9.51 23.71 -13.91
N HIS A 132 -10.79 23.45 -14.24
CA HIS A 132 -11.88 23.57 -13.28
C HIS A 132 -11.72 22.63 -12.09
N TYR A 133 -11.27 21.41 -12.33
CA TYR A 133 -11.04 20.43 -11.26
C TYR A 133 -9.94 20.85 -10.30
N LEU A 134 -8.84 21.43 -10.82
CA LEU A 134 -7.76 21.96 -9.99
C LEU A 134 -8.23 23.13 -9.10
N ALA A 135 -9.02 24.04 -9.67
CA ALA A 135 -9.63 25.14 -8.91
C ALA A 135 -10.57 24.63 -7.81
N GLU A 136 -11.32 23.57 -8.09
CA GLU A 136 -12.21 22.91 -7.11
C GLU A 136 -11.42 22.25 -5.98
N LEU A 137 -10.30 21.57 -6.27
CA LEU A 137 -9.42 20.99 -5.26
C LEU A 137 -8.88 22.05 -4.29
N SER A 138 -8.36 23.17 -4.84
CA SER A 138 -7.86 24.29 -4.03
C SER A 138 -8.95 24.88 -3.16
N ARG A 139 -10.14 25.09 -3.70
CA ARG A 139 -11.28 25.67 -2.98
C ARG A 139 -11.79 24.79 -1.83
N ARG A 140 -11.74 23.46 -1.99
CA ARG A 140 -12.18 22.48 -0.97
C ARG A 140 -11.23 22.36 0.21
N THR A 141 -10.01 22.84 0.08
CA THR A 141 -9.00 22.73 1.14
C THR A 141 -8.69 24.10 1.72
N PRO A 142 -9.34 24.48 2.82
CA PRO A 142 -9.17 25.83 3.40
C PRO A 142 -7.86 25.99 4.17
N THR A 143 -7.19 24.89 4.55
CA THR A 143 -5.97 24.92 5.36
C THR A 143 -5.08 23.72 5.10
N ALA A 144 -3.77 23.93 5.18
CA ALA A 144 -2.74 22.87 5.09
C ALA A 144 -2.34 22.27 6.45
N ALA A 145 -2.90 22.78 7.56
CA ALA A 145 -2.45 22.44 8.92
C ALA A 145 -2.46 20.94 9.25
N ASN A 146 -3.35 20.17 8.64
CA ASN A 146 -3.53 18.75 8.93
C ASN A 146 -2.87 17.81 7.88
N ILE A 147 -1.92 18.31 7.09
CA ILE A 147 -1.31 17.55 6.00
C ILE A 147 -0.76 16.19 6.45
N LYS A 148 -0.05 16.13 7.57
CA LYS A 148 0.51 14.88 8.11
C LYS A 148 -0.57 13.83 8.39
N HIS A 149 -1.70 14.26 8.94
CA HIS A 149 -2.80 13.36 9.24
C HIS A 149 -3.48 12.84 7.95
N HIS A 150 -3.75 13.74 6.99
CA HIS A 150 -4.37 13.36 5.73
C HIS A 150 -3.44 12.46 4.89
N ALA A 151 -2.16 12.79 4.80
CA ALA A 151 -1.16 11.96 4.12
C ALA A 151 -1.08 10.56 4.74
N ARG A 152 -1.12 10.45 6.07
CA ARG A 152 -1.15 9.16 6.76
C ARG A 152 -2.39 8.33 6.38
N ILE A 153 -3.58 8.95 6.30
CA ILE A 153 -4.80 8.24 5.87
C ILE A 153 -4.63 7.68 4.45
N VAL A 154 -4.13 8.49 3.51
CA VAL A 154 -3.87 8.05 2.12
C VAL A 154 -2.89 6.89 2.11
N PHE A 155 -1.77 7.01 2.84
CA PHE A 155 -0.75 5.97 2.96
C PHE A 155 -1.31 4.66 3.52
N GLU A 156 -2.08 4.70 4.62
CA GLU A 156 -2.70 3.52 5.24
C GLU A 156 -3.67 2.81 4.27
N LYS A 157 -4.43 3.58 3.48
CA LYS A 157 -5.33 3.00 2.46
C LYS A 157 -4.54 2.37 1.32
N ALA A 158 -3.47 3.01 0.87
CA ALA A 158 -2.58 2.46 -0.15
C ALA A 158 -1.92 1.16 0.33
N LEU A 159 -1.42 1.13 1.57
CA LEU A 159 -0.82 -0.07 2.16
C LEU A 159 -1.82 -1.24 2.19
N LYS A 160 -3.07 -0.98 2.59
CA LYS A 160 -4.12 -2.01 2.56
C LYS A 160 -4.39 -2.53 1.16
N ARG A 161 -4.41 -1.68 0.13
CA ARG A 161 -4.54 -2.11 -1.27
C ARG A 161 -3.38 -3.00 -1.71
N ARG A 162 -2.14 -2.61 -1.36
CA ARG A 162 -0.94 -3.42 -1.66
C ARG A 162 -0.98 -4.78 -0.97
N MET A 163 -1.40 -4.85 0.29
CA MET A 163 -1.57 -6.11 1.02
C MET A 163 -2.63 -7.01 0.37
N ILE A 164 -3.76 -6.43 -0.06
CA ILE A 164 -4.82 -7.17 -0.78
C ILE A 164 -4.26 -7.72 -2.10
N SER A 165 -3.54 -6.88 -2.87
CA SER A 165 -2.94 -7.32 -4.14
C SER A 165 -1.93 -8.45 -3.95
N ALA A 166 -1.04 -8.33 -2.97
CA ALA A 166 -0.08 -9.38 -2.65
C ALA A 166 -0.77 -10.69 -2.21
N ALA A 167 -1.80 -10.60 -1.37
CA ALA A 167 -2.57 -11.77 -0.97
C ALA A 167 -3.29 -12.45 -2.15
N MET A 168 -3.80 -11.67 -3.11
CA MET A 168 -4.42 -12.20 -4.33
C MET A 168 -3.39 -12.87 -5.24
N GLN A 169 -2.18 -12.31 -5.34
CA GLN A 169 -1.08 -12.93 -6.11
C GLN A 169 -0.67 -14.27 -5.50
N ILE A 170 -0.45 -14.31 -4.19
CA ILE A 170 -0.13 -15.56 -3.47
C ILE A 170 -1.26 -16.59 -3.67
N LEU A 171 -2.51 -16.16 -3.51
CA LEU A 171 -3.66 -17.04 -3.73
C LEU A 171 -3.71 -17.58 -5.15
N GLY A 172 -3.46 -16.72 -6.15
CA GLY A 172 -3.39 -17.11 -7.56
C GLY A 172 -2.29 -18.12 -7.85
N GLY A 173 -1.08 -17.93 -7.28
CA GLY A 173 0.03 -18.85 -7.38
C GLY A 173 -0.31 -20.21 -6.80
N CYS A 174 -0.94 -20.26 -5.62
CA CYS A 174 -1.33 -21.51 -4.97
C CYS A 174 -2.35 -22.35 -5.77
N TYR A 175 -3.11 -21.74 -6.67
CA TYR A 175 -4.04 -22.43 -7.58
C TYR A 175 -3.42 -22.81 -8.93
N SER A 176 -2.18 -22.39 -9.20
CA SER A 176 -1.46 -22.72 -10.42
C SER A 176 -0.81 -24.10 -10.28
N GLU A 177 -1.17 -25.03 -11.14
CA GLU A 177 -0.55 -26.37 -11.17
C GLU A 177 0.89 -26.36 -11.72
N THR A 178 1.36 -25.24 -12.26
CA THR A 178 2.66 -25.12 -12.94
C THR A 178 3.76 -24.52 -12.07
N THR A 179 3.43 -24.00 -10.90
CA THR A 179 4.41 -23.33 -10.03
C THR A 179 4.83 -24.29 -8.91
N ASP A 180 6.15 -24.49 -8.74
CA ASP A 180 6.68 -25.24 -7.60
C ASP A 180 6.41 -24.44 -6.32
N ALA A 181 5.78 -25.08 -5.34
CA ALA A 181 5.42 -24.46 -4.06
C ALA A 181 6.64 -23.92 -3.28
N PHE A 182 7.85 -24.39 -3.59
CA PHE A 182 9.09 -23.91 -2.98
C PHE A 182 9.69 -22.67 -3.67
N GLU A 183 9.24 -22.32 -4.88
CA GLU A 183 9.67 -21.10 -5.57
C GLU A 183 8.83 -19.86 -5.19
N GLU A 184 7.69 -20.05 -4.55
CA GLU A 184 6.76 -18.98 -4.13
C GLU A 184 7.01 -18.47 -2.69
N LEU A 185 7.93 -19.07 -1.92
CA LEU A 185 8.29 -18.65 -0.56
C LEU A 185 9.52 -17.74 -0.56
#